data_784ae89a91d6fa918f845d5a0094c68c
#
_entry.id   784ae89a91d6fa918f845d5a0094c68c
#
_cell.length_a   1.000
_cell.length_b   1.000
_cell.length_c   1.000
_cell.angle_alpha   90.00
_cell.angle_beta   90.00
_cell.angle_gamma   90.00
#
_symmetry.space_group_name_H-M   'P 1'
#
loop_
_entity.id
_entity.type
_entity.pdbx_description
1 polymer ?
#
loop_
_entity_poly.entity_id
_entity_poly.type
_entity_poly.pdbx_seq_one_letter_code
_entity_poly.pdbx_strand_id
1 'polypeptide(L)'
;MPQLPAGLQDLIGGLAAFLSDHAAVMAWYTAVVRFLFPVLAALILIRSIRSLLTVPHVPEVWAYLTLPNGLSEPLTHWENFLGRSGACDVILGYPTVSRQHAALIRAENDSWTIYDLGSKGGVTINGKPVAEAAPVAYGDVLALGGVETVLLPVPPEEREKRRQKRQSEERPVSPWIGLFFLTIFQILTAVQLMAAAGEDLPASVPAAFLCLIAVMWGYFLAMRAIRRVGFEMETIAFFLSTLSLAVTASSAPSALFKQLLALLLGLCLFVVLGIFLRDLDRVKAIRWLMAAGAIGLLGLTLVLGLLGLSQAKYGALNWVVIGPLSFQPSELAKICYIFAGSATLERLFRKRNLGLFMVLTAVCLGCLALMSDFGTAAIFFITFLVIAYLRSGDWATLALICGGAVFGVVILLTFKPYILKRFATWGHAWEQASSGGFQQVRTMSAAASGGLVGVGAGQGWLHNVAAADTDLVFGMLCEEWGLIIGVLAVLSIVTLAVFAVRACRAGRSSFYTIAACAATSLLVFQTCLNVFGSVDLLPLTGVTFPFVSNGGSSMLASWGLLAFLKATDTRPNASFAIRLPARRESPVFMGRQPRQEEVDSDA
;
A
#
# COMPACT_ATOMS: atom_id res chain seq x y z
N MET A 1 34.31 2.39 -0.36
CA MET A 1 33.61 2.29 0.93
C MET A 1 34.28 3.22 1.91
N PRO A 2 33.58 4.02 2.73
CA PRO A 2 34.21 4.68 3.86
C PRO A 2 34.77 3.59 4.75
N GLN A 3 36.04 3.67 5.08
CA GLN A 3 36.71 2.72 5.97
C GLN A 3 36.03 2.83 7.34
N LEU A 4 35.52 1.70 7.84
CA LEU A 4 35.00 1.61 9.20
C LEU A 4 36.11 2.01 10.22
N PRO A 5 35.73 2.61 11.36
CA PRO A 5 36.71 2.90 12.43
C PRO A 5 37.49 1.64 12.80
N ALA A 6 38.79 1.79 12.99
CA ALA A 6 39.73 0.67 13.25
C ALA A 6 39.23 -0.26 14.38
N GLY A 7 38.76 0.30 15.49
CA GLY A 7 38.21 -0.50 16.60
C GLY A 7 36.97 -1.34 16.25
N LEU A 8 36.16 -0.92 15.24
CA LEU A 8 35.03 -1.72 14.77
C LEU A 8 35.49 -2.85 13.83
N GLN A 9 36.55 -2.61 13.05
CA GLN A 9 37.16 -3.64 12.20
C GLN A 9 37.82 -4.73 13.06
N ASP A 10 38.53 -4.36 14.13
CA ASP A 10 39.12 -5.31 15.07
C ASP A 10 38.07 -6.15 15.80
N LEU A 11 36.95 -5.54 16.19
CA LEU A 11 35.84 -6.24 16.84
C LEU A 11 35.17 -7.23 15.89
N ILE A 12 34.95 -6.85 14.61
CA ILE A 12 34.38 -7.73 13.59
C ILE A 12 35.35 -8.87 13.25
N GLY A 13 36.66 -8.57 13.11
CA GLY A 13 37.67 -9.58 12.89
C GLY A 13 37.78 -10.57 14.05
N GLY A 14 37.75 -10.09 15.30
CA GLY A 14 37.68 -10.95 16.48
C GLY A 14 36.42 -11.81 16.55
N LEU A 15 35.27 -11.29 16.15
CA LEU A 15 34.04 -12.03 16.08
C LEU A 15 34.06 -13.10 14.97
N ALA A 16 34.61 -12.78 13.80
CA ALA A 16 34.75 -13.75 12.70
C ALA A 16 35.69 -14.90 13.10
N ALA A 17 36.85 -14.60 13.72
CA ALA A 17 37.75 -15.61 14.25
C ALA A 17 37.10 -16.48 15.33
N PHE A 18 36.35 -15.87 16.26
CA PHE A 18 35.61 -16.64 17.26
C PHE A 18 34.58 -17.58 16.63
N LEU A 19 33.83 -17.14 15.61
CA LEU A 19 32.84 -17.96 14.91
C LEU A 19 33.47 -19.11 14.14
N SER A 20 34.63 -18.90 13.49
CA SER A 20 35.34 -19.95 12.76
C SER A 20 35.98 -20.98 13.70
N ASP A 21 36.57 -20.55 14.81
CA ASP A 21 37.13 -21.42 15.83
C ASP A 21 36.10 -22.34 16.52
N HIS A 22 34.82 -21.91 16.51
CA HIS A 22 33.71 -22.63 17.16
C HIS A 22 32.71 -23.19 16.15
N ALA A 23 33.17 -23.74 15.02
CA ALA A 23 32.29 -24.23 13.94
C ALA A 23 31.23 -25.26 14.41
N ALA A 24 31.58 -26.13 15.38
CA ALA A 24 30.61 -27.09 15.94
C ALA A 24 29.46 -26.40 16.71
N VAL A 25 29.77 -25.31 17.43
CA VAL A 25 28.77 -24.50 18.14
C VAL A 25 27.87 -23.78 17.14
N MET A 26 28.44 -23.28 16.04
CA MET A 26 27.67 -22.62 14.98
C MET A 26 26.79 -23.58 14.22
N ALA A 27 27.21 -24.81 13.96
CA ALA A 27 26.38 -25.86 13.38
C ALA A 27 25.19 -26.20 14.29
N TRP A 28 25.43 -26.31 15.60
CA TRP A 28 24.35 -26.50 16.59
C TRP A 28 23.42 -25.28 16.65
N TYR A 29 23.98 -24.08 16.64
CA TYR A 29 23.19 -22.83 16.58
C TYR A 29 22.25 -22.83 15.37
N THR A 30 22.77 -23.07 14.15
CA THR A 30 21.96 -23.18 12.92
C THR A 30 20.87 -24.22 13.05
N ALA A 31 21.19 -25.41 13.61
CA ALA A 31 20.24 -26.48 13.80
C ALA A 31 19.06 -26.09 14.73
N VAL A 32 19.31 -25.25 15.75
CA VAL A 32 18.29 -24.79 16.69
C VAL A 32 17.50 -23.60 16.12
N VAL A 33 18.22 -22.59 15.60
CA VAL A 33 17.62 -21.29 15.21
C VAL A 33 16.69 -21.45 14.02
N ARG A 34 16.93 -22.37 13.08
CA ARG A 34 16.02 -22.64 11.96
C ARG A 34 14.60 -23.02 12.40
N PHE A 35 14.41 -23.64 13.59
CA PHE A 35 13.10 -23.90 14.17
C PHE A 35 12.52 -22.67 14.91
N LEU A 36 13.38 -21.80 15.42
CA LEU A 36 12.95 -20.61 16.16
C LEU A 36 12.45 -19.50 15.22
N PHE A 37 13.03 -19.35 14.02
CA PHE A 37 12.62 -18.33 13.05
C PHE A 37 11.14 -18.40 12.67
N PRO A 38 10.58 -19.57 12.26
CA PRO A 38 9.15 -19.68 11.97
C PRO A 38 8.26 -19.31 13.16
N VAL A 39 8.65 -19.69 14.37
CA VAL A 39 7.90 -19.36 15.59
C VAL A 39 7.88 -17.85 15.85
N LEU A 40 9.05 -17.20 15.79
CA LEU A 40 9.14 -15.74 15.96
C LEU A 40 8.35 -14.99 14.88
N ALA A 41 8.50 -15.38 13.62
CA ALA A 41 7.77 -14.79 12.51
C ALA A 41 6.25 -14.96 12.65
N ALA A 42 5.79 -16.15 13.05
CA ALA A 42 4.38 -16.40 13.33
C ALA A 42 3.87 -15.55 14.49
N LEU A 43 4.61 -15.39 15.59
CA LEU A 43 4.23 -14.54 16.72
C LEU A 43 4.13 -13.06 16.32
N ILE A 44 5.08 -12.56 15.52
CA ILE A 44 5.05 -11.19 14.99
C ILE A 44 3.80 -10.99 14.13
N LEU A 45 3.54 -11.90 13.20
CA LEU A 45 2.42 -11.80 12.28
C LEU A 45 1.07 -11.96 12.98
N ILE A 46 0.90 -12.95 13.88
CA ILE A 46 -0.34 -13.16 14.64
C ILE A 46 -0.69 -11.92 15.46
N ARG A 47 0.29 -11.28 16.11
CA ARG A 47 0.06 -10.05 16.85
C ARG A 47 -0.38 -8.90 15.94
N SER A 48 0.27 -8.76 14.79
CA SER A 48 -0.09 -7.75 13.79
C SER A 48 -1.49 -8.00 13.23
N ILE A 49 -1.82 -9.25 12.87
CA ILE A 49 -3.15 -9.67 12.43
C ILE A 49 -4.19 -9.36 13.51
N ARG A 50 -3.93 -9.76 14.76
CA ARG A 50 -4.87 -9.50 15.86
C ARG A 50 -5.14 -8.02 16.02
N SER A 51 -4.14 -7.16 15.94
CA SER A 51 -4.35 -5.72 16.05
C SER A 51 -5.04 -5.11 14.83
N LEU A 52 -4.65 -5.50 13.62
CA LEU A 52 -5.22 -4.94 12.38
C LEU A 52 -6.62 -5.46 12.07
N LEU A 53 -6.88 -6.74 12.36
CA LEU A 53 -8.10 -7.41 11.87
C LEU A 53 -9.15 -7.66 12.96
N THR A 54 -8.80 -7.69 14.25
CA THR A 54 -9.80 -7.90 15.31
C THR A 54 -10.31 -6.62 15.94
N VAL A 55 -9.51 -5.55 15.92
CA VAL A 55 -9.95 -4.24 16.42
C VAL A 55 -11.03 -3.68 15.48
N PRO A 56 -12.21 -3.33 16.00
CA PRO A 56 -13.29 -2.81 15.16
C PRO A 56 -12.92 -1.47 14.54
N HIS A 57 -13.34 -1.27 13.29
CA HIS A 57 -13.23 -0.01 12.58
C HIS A 57 -14.63 0.60 12.50
N VAL A 58 -15.00 1.39 13.51
CA VAL A 58 -16.30 2.07 13.53
C VAL A 58 -16.18 3.39 12.78
N PRO A 59 -17.05 3.64 11.76
CA PRO A 59 -17.03 4.88 11.03
C PRO A 59 -17.35 6.07 11.94
N GLU A 60 -16.69 7.20 11.70
CA GLU A 60 -16.95 8.46 12.40
C GLU A 60 -18.23 9.09 11.84
N VAL A 61 -19.16 9.46 12.71
CA VAL A 61 -20.38 10.16 12.29
C VAL A 61 -20.10 11.67 12.30
N TRP A 62 -20.27 12.31 11.15
CA TRP A 62 -19.98 13.72 10.93
C TRP A 62 -21.22 14.60 11.09
N ALA A 63 -22.38 14.11 10.66
CA ALA A 63 -23.68 14.77 10.74
C ALA A 63 -24.79 13.72 10.67
N TYR A 64 -26.03 14.16 10.85
CA TYR A 64 -27.23 13.38 10.60
C TYR A 64 -28.04 14.00 9.48
N LEU A 65 -28.64 13.17 8.63
CA LEU A 65 -29.64 13.58 7.68
C LEU A 65 -30.99 13.05 8.14
N THR A 66 -31.89 13.93 8.57
CA THR A 66 -33.22 13.55 9.01
C THR A 66 -34.13 13.41 7.79
N LEU A 67 -34.77 12.27 7.66
CA LEU A 67 -35.68 11.90 6.57
C LEU A 67 -37.12 12.31 6.90
N PRO A 68 -38.05 12.38 5.91
CA PRO A 68 -39.44 12.73 6.13
C PRO A 68 -40.20 11.81 7.10
N ASN A 69 -39.75 10.58 7.25
CA ASN A 69 -40.30 9.59 8.20
C ASN A 69 -39.80 9.79 9.66
N GLY A 70 -39.02 10.85 9.93
CA GLY A 70 -38.44 11.15 11.23
C GLY A 70 -37.19 10.34 11.58
N LEU A 71 -36.74 9.41 10.73
CA LEU A 71 -35.48 8.70 10.93
C LEU A 71 -34.30 9.62 10.61
N SER A 72 -33.24 9.51 11.41
CA SER A 72 -32.01 10.25 11.20
C SER A 72 -30.90 9.29 10.77
N GLU A 73 -30.47 9.41 9.51
CA GLU A 73 -29.41 8.59 8.94
C GLU A 73 -28.04 9.22 9.21
N PRO A 74 -27.06 8.48 9.75
CA PRO A 74 -25.73 9.00 10.04
C PRO A 74 -24.91 9.19 8.76
N LEU A 75 -24.32 10.36 8.58
CA LEU A 75 -23.37 10.65 7.52
C LEU A 75 -21.96 10.29 8.02
N THR A 76 -21.41 9.20 7.48
CA THR A 76 -20.14 8.61 7.96
C THR A 76 -18.95 8.87 7.03
N HIS A 77 -19.22 9.31 5.82
CA HIS A 77 -18.20 9.65 4.82
C HIS A 77 -18.14 11.16 4.58
N TRP A 78 -17.05 11.64 4.05
CA TRP A 78 -16.97 13.03 3.61
C TRP A 78 -17.76 13.26 2.34
N GLU A 79 -17.82 12.25 1.46
CA GLU A 79 -18.69 12.24 0.28
C GLU A 79 -19.83 11.24 0.50
N ASN A 80 -21.05 11.72 0.68
CA ASN A 80 -22.24 10.90 0.87
C ASN A 80 -23.16 11.00 -0.34
N PHE A 81 -23.51 9.85 -0.89
CA PHE A 81 -24.45 9.75 -2.02
C PHE A 81 -25.87 9.60 -1.54
N LEU A 82 -26.74 10.45 -2.06
CA LEU A 82 -28.16 10.47 -1.76
C LEU A 82 -28.93 10.02 -3.00
N GLY A 83 -29.84 9.05 -2.86
CA GLY A 83 -30.64 8.60 -4.01
C GLY A 83 -31.43 7.33 -3.72
N ARG A 84 -32.17 6.88 -4.74
CA ARG A 84 -33.03 5.70 -4.63
C ARG A 84 -32.30 4.37 -4.82
N SER A 85 -31.08 4.39 -5.31
CA SER A 85 -30.27 3.17 -5.52
C SER A 85 -29.78 2.61 -4.18
N GLY A 86 -29.78 1.27 -4.05
CA GLY A 86 -29.14 0.59 -2.91
C GLY A 86 -27.61 0.75 -2.85
N ALA A 87 -26.99 1.39 -3.85
CA ALA A 87 -25.58 1.74 -3.87
C ALA A 87 -25.30 3.15 -3.30
N CYS A 88 -26.33 3.90 -2.87
CA CYS A 88 -26.18 5.19 -2.21
C CYS A 88 -25.94 5.01 -0.71
N ASP A 89 -25.21 5.96 -0.10
CA ASP A 89 -24.94 5.98 1.35
C ASP A 89 -26.23 6.27 2.13
N VAL A 90 -27.10 7.15 1.59
CA VAL A 90 -28.44 7.39 2.12
C VAL A 90 -29.46 7.02 1.06
N ILE A 91 -30.27 6.01 1.38
CA ILE A 91 -31.28 5.47 0.47
C ILE A 91 -32.62 6.18 0.67
N LEU A 92 -33.04 6.93 -0.34
CA LEU A 92 -34.32 7.62 -0.39
C LEU A 92 -35.27 6.84 -1.31
N GLY A 93 -36.08 5.95 -0.75
CA GLY A 93 -36.95 4.99 -1.48
C GLY A 93 -38.18 5.61 -2.19
N TYR A 94 -38.11 6.87 -2.61
CA TYR A 94 -39.22 7.58 -3.24
C TYR A 94 -39.12 7.56 -4.78
N PRO A 95 -40.23 7.36 -5.51
CA PRO A 95 -40.22 7.31 -6.98
C PRO A 95 -39.71 8.59 -7.66
N THR A 96 -39.91 9.75 -7.03
CA THR A 96 -39.50 11.07 -7.53
C THR A 96 -37.99 11.28 -7.40
N VAL A 97 -37.33 10.48 -6.55
CA VAL A 97 -35.86 10.56 -6.34
C VAL A 97 -35.15 9.73 -7.42
N SER A 98 -34.15 10.31 -8.08
CA SER A 98 -33.29 9.62 -9.04
C SER A 98 -32.45 8.54 -8.38
N ARG A 99 -31.98 7.52 -9.15
CA ARG A 99 -31.14 6.43 -8.61
C ARG A 99 -29.91 6.95 -7.85
N GLN A 100 -29.21 7.91 -8.46
CA GLN A 100 -28.18 8.75 -7.84
C GLN A 100 -28.67 10.19 -8.03
N HIS A 101 -29.14 10.83 -6.96
CA HIS A 101 -29.83 12.10 -7.06
C HIS A 101 -28.90 13.28 -6.74
N ALA A 102 -28.24 13.22 -5.60
CA ALA A 102 -27.33 14.25 -5.14
C ALA A 102 -26.12 13.65 -4.41
N ALA A 103 -25.07 14.45 -4.26
CA ALA A 103 -23.96 14.16 -3.37
C ALA A 103 -23.79 15.27 -2.35
N LEU A 104 -23.73 14.92 -1.08
CA LEU A 104 -23.47 15.81 0.03
C LEU A 104 -22.01 15.65 0.46
N ILE A 105 -21.20 16.68 0.23
CA ILE A 105 -19.76 16.64 0.43
C ILE A 105 -19.38 17.55 1.60
N ARG A 106 -18.62 16.97 2.55
CA ARG A 106 -18.01 17.68 3.66
C ARG A 106 -16.57 18.05 3.32
N ALA A 107 -16.21 19.31 3.51
CA ALA A 107 -14.82 19.77 3.40
C ALA A 107 -14.08 19.64 4.75
N GLU A 108 -12.75 19.75 4.73
CA GLU A 108 -11.92 19.67 5.95
C GLU A 108 -12.23 20.75 6.99
N ASN A 109 -12.76 21.91 6.55
CA ASN A 109 -13.16 23.04 7.39
C ASN A 109 -14.56 22.90 8.02
N ASP A 110 -15.16 21.70 7.99
CA ASP A 110 -16.51 21.39 8.44
C ASP A 110 -17.65 22.03 7.63
N SER A 111 -17.38 22.64 6.47
CA SER A 111 -18.42 23.14 5.57
C SER A 111 -18.99 22.00 4.74
N TRP A 112 -20.30 22.08 4.46
CA TRP A 112 -21.01 21.12 3.63
C TRP A 112 -21.43 21.76 2.31
N THR A 113 -21.39 20.99 1.24
CA THR A 113 -21.81 21.41 -0.10
C THR A 113 -22.61 20.26 -0.72
N ILE A 114 -23.80 20.56 -1.26
CA ILE A 114 -24.60 19.61 -2.01
C ILE A 114 -24.37 19.82 -3.51
N TYR A 115 -24.27 18.73 -4.24
CA TYR A 115 -24.14 18.69 -5.70
C TYR A 115 -25.33 17.95 -6.29
N ASP A 116 -26.01 18.54 -7.26
CA ASP A 116 -26.98 17.81 -8.09
C ASP A 116 -26.26 16.96 -9.13
N LEU A 117 -26.60 15.70 -9.20
CA LEU A 117 -25.98 14.71 -10.10
C LEU A 117 -26.68 14.61 -11.45
N GLY A 118 -27.40 15.66 -11.88
CA GLY A 118 -28.26 15.65 -13.04
C GLY A 118 -29.56 14.89 -12.75
N SER A 119 -30.12 15.15 -11.59
CA SER A 119 -31.38 14.52 -11.15
C SER A 119 -32.57 14.98 -11.99
N LYS A 120 -33.58 14.09 -12.14
CA LYS A 120 -34.81 14.45 -12.88
C LYS A 120 -35.71 15.38 -12.10
N GLY A 121 -35.71 15.25 -10.76
CA GLY A 121 -36.59 16.02 -9.87
C GLY A 121 -35.93 17.27 -9.31
N GLY A 122 -34.64 17.50 -9.59
CA GLY A 122 -33.89 18.64 -9.10
C GLY A 122 -33.61 18.60 -7.59
N VAL A 123 -32.69 19.45 -7.15
CA VAL A 123 -32.32 19.68 -5.74
C VAL A 123 -32.67 21.09 -5.36
N THR A 124 -33.29 21.29 -4.19
CA THR A 124 -33.52 22.63 -3.63
C THR A 124 -32.99 22.73 -2.21
N ILE A 125 -32.53 23.92 -1.81
CA ILE A 125 -32.16 24.26 -0.43
C ILE A 125 -33.10 25.38 0.04
N ASN A 126 -33.86 25.13 1.10
CA ASN A 126 -34.84 26.08 1.64
C ASN A 126 -35.76 26.64 0.54
N GLY A 127 -36.22 25.78 -0.39
CA GLY A 127 -37.07 26.13 -1.52
C GLY A 127 -36.35 26.78 -2.72
N LYS A 128 -35.05 27.08 -2.65
CA LYS A 128 -34.28 27.65 -3.76
C LYS A 128 -33.61 26.56 -4.58
N PRO A 129 -33.76 26.53 -5.91
CA PRO A 129 -33.16 25.50 -6.74
C PRO A 129 -31.64 25.59 -6.78
N VAL A 130 -30.98 24.43 -6.78
CA VAL A 130 -29.52 24.28 -6.93
C VAL A 130 -29.22 23.94 -8.39
N ALA A 131 -28.44 24.80 -9.07
CA ALA A 131 -28.11 24.56 -10.48
C ALA A 131 -27.09 23.42 -10.67
N GLU A 132 -25.98 23.45 -9.96
CA GLU A 132 -24.93 22.41 -10.01
C GLU A 132 -24.42 22.08 -8.59
N ALA A 133 -24.14 23.09 -7.78
CA ALA A 133 -23.67 22.94 -6.40
C ALA A 133 -24.05 24.16 -5.57
N ALA A 134 -24.32 23.94 -4.28
CA ALA A 134 -24.56 25.02 -3.33
C ALA A 134 -24.08 24.65 -1.92
N PRO A 135 -23.63 25.62 -1.11
CA PRO A 135 -23.27 25.39 0.28
C PRO A 135 -24.51 25.08 1.11
N VAL A 136 -24.36 24.22 2.10
CA VAL A 136 -25.41 23.76 3.03
C VAL A 136 -24.98 24.06 4.45
N ALA A 137 -25.86 24.69 5.22
CA ALA A 137 -25.69 24.90 6.65
C ALA A 137 -26.49 23.86 7.47
N TYR A 138 -26.10 23.68 8.74
CA TYR A 138 -26.91 22.86 9.64
C TYR A 138 -28.27 23.53 9.88
N GLY A 139 -29.33 22.76 9.78
CA GLY A 139 -30.71 23.21 9.87
C GLY A 139 -31.36 23.52 8.52
N ASP A 140 -30.59 23.53 7.40
CA ASP A 140 -31.16 23.71 6.09
C ASP A 140 -32.03 22.52 5.67
N VAL A 141 -33.15 22.85 5.01
CA VAL A 141 -34.07 21.86 4.41
C VAL A 141 -33.59 21.59 2.98
N LEU A 142 -33.19 20.36 2.72
CA LEU A 142 -32.77 19.87 1.42
C LEU A 142 -33.91 19.07 0.80
N ALA A 143 -34.50 19.51 -0.29
CA ALA A 143 -35.50 18.74 -1.00
C ALA A 143 -34.91 18.10 -2.25
N LEU A 144 -35.00 16.77 -2.33
CA LEU A 144 -34.50 15.94 -3.42
C LEU A 144 -35.70 15.33 -4.17
N GLY A 145 -35.99 15.90 -5.34
CA GLY A 145 -37.22 15.51 -6.08
C GLY A 145 -38.50 15.69 -5.27
N GLY A 146 -38.58 16.73 -4.46
CA GLY A 146 -39.70 17.04 -3.57
C GLY A 146 -39.69 16.31 -2.23
N VAL A 147 -38.70 15.47 -1.95
CA VAL A 147 -38.52 14.77 -0.66
C VAL A 147 -37.66 15.63 0.25
N GLU A 148 -38.24 16.17 1.30
CA GLU A 148 -37.55 17.06 2.24
C GLU A 148 -36.71 16.27 3.24
N THR A 149 -35.47 16.69 3.43
CA THR A 149 -34.53 16.17 4.41
C THR A 149 -33.82 17.33 5.11
N VAL A 150 -33.39 17.15 6.35
CA VAL A 150 -32.72 18.22 7.12
C VAL A 150 -31.35 17.76 7.59
N LEU A 151 -30.33 18.59 7.34
CA LEU A 151 -28.97 18.34 7.82
C LEU A 151 -28.82 18.82 9.27
N LEU A 152 -28.51 17.88 10.19
CA LEU A 152 -28.35 18.16 11.62
C LEU A 152 -26.94 17.87 12.10
N PRO A 153 -26.38 18.68 13.03
CA PRO A 153 -25.10 18.41 13.64
C PRO A 153 -25.21 17.22 14.62
N VAL A 154 -24.10 16.52 14.85
CA VAL A 154 -24.03 15.51 15.91
C VAL A 154 -24.10 16.18 17.26
N PRO A 155 -25.02 15.79 18.17
CA PRO A 155 -25.11 16.35 19.51
C PRO A 155 -23.79 16.25 20.28
N PRO A 156 -23.37 17.30 21.04
CA PRO A 156 -22.10 17.30 21.75
C PRO A 156 -21.91 16.12 22.70
N GLU A 157 -22.97 15.73 23.42
CA GLU A 157 -22.97 14.60 24.35
C GLU A 157 -22.74 13.25 23.63
N GLU A 158 -23.39 13.08 22.49
CA GLU A 158 -23.24 11.88 21.69
C GLU A 158 -21.84 11.81 21.05
N ARG A 159 -21.31 12.94 20.57
CA ARG A 159 -19.94 13.05 20.05
C ARG A 159 -18.92 12.63 21.11
N GLU A 160 -19.09 13.07 22.35
CA GLU A 160 -18.17 12.72 23.44
C GLU A 160 -18.31 11.24 23.85
N LYS A 161 -19.53 10.71 23.98
CA LYS A 161 -19.77 9.27 24.24
C LYS A 161 -19.13 8.39 23.15
N ARG A 162 -19.32 8.73 21.87
CA ARG A 162 -18.71 8.00 20.74
C ARG A 162 -17.20 8.09 20.78
N ARG A 163 -16.63 9.26 21.11
CA ARG A 163 -15.19 9.45 21.25
C ARG A 163 -14.60 8.60 22.36
N GLN A 164 -15.24 8.56 23.53
CA GLN A 164 -14.81 7.73 24.66
C GLN A 164 -14.89 6.24 24.30
N LYS A 165 -15.99 5.80 23.68
CA LYS A 165 -16.15 4.42 23.24
C LYS A 165 -15.06 4.03 22.22
N ARG A 166 -14.78 4.86 21.22
CA ARG A 166 -13.69 4.62 20.27
C ARG A 166 -12.33 4.55 20.95
N GLN A 167 -12.06 5.40 21.92
CA GLN A 167 -10.79 5.38 22.67
C GLN A 167 -10.61 4.13 23.50
N SER A 168 -11.67 3.49 23.97
CA SER A 168 -11.59 2.26 24.77
C SER A 168 -11.56 0.99 23.91
N GLU A 169 -12.38 0.90 22.88
CA GLU A 169 -12.60 -0.32 22.10
C GLU A 169 -11.70 -0.45 20.85
N GLU A 170 -11.28 0.69 20.26
CA GLU A 170 -10.55 0.71 18.98
C GLU A 170 -9.05 0.96 19.14
N ARG A 171 -8.48 0.80 20.33
CA ARG A 171 -7.04 1.00 20.52
C ARG A 171 -6.20 -0.06 19.83
N PRO A 172 -5.19 0.32 19.04
CA PRO A 172 -4.20 -0.61 18.54
C PRO A 172 -3.51 -1.38 19.67
N VAL A 173 -3.16 -2.64 19.42
CA VAL A 173 -2.40 -3.45 20.37
C VAL A 173 -1.00 -2.85 20.55
N SER A 174 -0.51 -2.84 21.79
CA SER A 174 0.82 -2.30 22.11
C SER A 174 1.92 -2.96 21.25
N PRO A 175 2.74 -2.19 20.52
CA PRO A 175 3.72 -2.72 19.58
C PRO A 175 4.99 -3.27 20.23
N TRP A 176 5.27 -2.95 21.50
CA TRP A 176 6.52 -3.30 22.19
C TRP A 176 6.92 -4.77 22.06
N ILE A 177 5.99 -5.69 22.32
CA ILE A 177 6.28 -7.12 22.27
C ILE A 177 6.54 -7.58 20.82
N GLY A 178 5.80 -7.04 19.85
CA GLY A 178 6.04 -7.33 18.43
C GLY A 178 7.41 -6.85 17.97
N LEU A 179 7.80 -5.64 18.34
CA LEU A 179 9.11 -5.07 18.05
C LEU A 179 10.24 -5.83 18.75
N PHE A 180 10.00 -6.28 19.99
CA PHE A 180 10.98 -7.10 20.71
C PHE A 180 11.22 -8.44 20.00
N PHE A 181 10.16 -9.15 19.60
CA PHE A 181 10.32 -10.38 18.82
C PHE A 181 11.00 -10.13 17.47
N LEU A 182 10.69 -9.01 16.81
CA LEU A 182 11.36 -8.65 15.57
C LEU A 182 12.84 -8.33 15.79
N THR A 183 13.19 -7.65 16.88
CA THR A 183 14.60 -7.41 17.24
C THR A 183 15.35 -8.71 17.49
N ILE A 184 14.75 -9.67 18.22
CA ILE A 184 15.35 -11.00 18.40
C ILE A 184 15.54 -11.68 17.02
N PHE A 185 14.52 -11.65 16.16
CA PHE A 185 14.59 -12.21 14.82
C PHE A 185 15.75 -11.58 14.03
N GLN A 186 15.92 -10.26 14.07
CA GLN A 186 16.97 -9.52 13.38
C GLN A 186 18.37 -9.88 13.91
N ILE A 187 18.53 -9.98 15.23
CA ILE A 187 19.81 -10.36 15.86
C ILE A 187 20.18 -11.79 15.47
N LEU A 188 19.25 -12.74 15.61
CA LEU A 188 19.49 -14.13 15.24
C LEU A 188 19.81 -14.28 13.75
N THR A 189 19.13 -13.50 12.88
CA THR A 189 19.45 -13.45 11.44
C THR A 189 20.88 -12.96 11.19
N ALA A 190 21.29 -11.87 11.84
CA ALA A 190 22.64 -11.35 11.69
C ALA A 190 23.69 -12.38 12.13
N VAL A 191 23.50 -13.00 13.29
CA VAL A 191 24.40 -14.05 13.80
C VAL A 191 24.45 -15.25 12.84
N GLN A 192 23.32 -15.68 12.29
CA GLN A 192 23.26 -16.79 11.34
C GLN A 192 24.04 -16.50 10.04
N LEU A 193 23.87 -15.28 9.49
CA LEU A 193 24.61 -14.87 8.29
C LEU A 193 26.09 -14.72 8.55
N MET A 194 26.48 -14.21 9.74
CA MET A 194 27.88 -14.16 10.14
C MET A 194 28.48 -15.56 10.28
N ALA A 195 27.73 -16.51 10.87
CA ALA A 195 28.17 -17.90 11.00
C ALA A 195 28.30 -18.58 9.63
N ALA A 196 27.42 -18.27 8.68
CA ALA A 196 27.48 -18.82 7.33
C ALA A 196 28.66 -18.26 6.50
N ALA A 197 29.01 -16.99 6.71
CA ALA A 197 30.12 -16.33 6.02
C ALA A 197 31.51 -16.77 6.53
N GLY A 198 31.61 -17.21 7.77
CA GLY A 198 32.88 -17.65 8.37
C GLY A 198 33.97 -16.57 8.33
N GLU A 199 35.16 -16.93 7.82
CA GLU A 199 36.31 -16.01 7.70
C GLU A 199 36.10 -14.88 6.68
N ASP A 200 35.27 -15.11 5.66
CA ASP A 200 34.93 -14.13 4.62
C ASP A 200 33.83 -13.15 5.03
N LEU A 201 33.61 -12.95 6.34
CA LEU A 201 32.56 -12.10 6.87
C LEU A 201 32.66 -10.64 6.41
N PRO A 202 31.74 -10.13 5.56
CA PRO A 202 31.75 -8.72 5.22
C PRO A 202 31.29 -7.88 6.42
N ALA A 203 32.07 -6.89 6.82
CA ALA A 203 31.72 -5.96 7.90
C ALA A 203 30.37 -5.23 7.67
N SER A 204 29.90 -5.21 6.44
CA SER A 204 28.60 -4.64 6.07
C SER A 204 27.42 -5.40 6.69
N VAL A 205 27.54 -6.72 6.96
CA VAL A 205 26.42 -7.52 7.48
C VAL A 205 26.02 -7.10 8.90
N PRO A 206 26.89 -7.19 9.93
CA PRO A 206 26.51 -6.74 11.27
C PRO A 206 26.14 -5.26 11.31
N ALA A 207 26.83 -4.40 10.55
CA ALA A 207 26.52 -2.97 10.49
C ALA A 207 25.13 -2.68 9.93
N ALA A 208 24.70 -3.40 8.88
CA ALA A 208 23.39 -3.22 8.28
C ALA A 208 22.27 -3.62 9.23
N PHE A 209 22.39 -4.74 9.93
CA PHE A 209 21.36 -5.19 10.88
C PHE A 209 21.30 -4.31 12.13
N LEU A 210 22.44 -3.85 12.66
CA LEU A 210 22.46 -2.88 13.75
C LEU A 210 21.79 -1.55 13.35
N CYS A 211 22.09 -1.06 12.14
CA CYS A 211 21.44 0.14 11.60
C CYS A 211 19.92 -0.07 11.44
N LEU A 212 19.49 -1.23 10.92
CA LEU A 212 18.06 -1.55 10.78
C LEU A 212 17.34 -1.54 12.14
N ILE A 213 17.93 -2.17 13.17
CA ILE A 213 17.39 -2.17 14.54
C ILE A 213 17.32 -0.74 15.08
N ALA A 214 18.39 0.04 14.96
CA ALA A 214 18.44 1.42 15.43
C ALA A 214 17.39 2.31 14.74
N VAL A 215 17.23 2.18 13.42
CA VAL A 215 16.23 2.92 12.63
C VAL A 215 14.81 2.51 13.02
N MET A 216 14.53 1.23 13.17
CA MET A 216 13.22 0.73 13.59
C MET A 216 12.81 1.29 14.97
N TRP A 217 13.71 1.20 15.96
CA TRP A 217 13.45 1.73 17.29
C TRP A 217 13.40 3.26 17.31
N GLY A 218 14.31 3.94 16.59
CA GLY A 218 14.32 5.41 16.47
C GLY A 218 13.01 5.91 15.87
N TYR A 219 12.52 5.29 14.78
CA TYR A 219 11.25 5.62 14.17
C TYR A 219 10.07 5.36 15.13
N PHE A 220 10.06 4.21 15.81
CA PHE A 220 9.03 3.90 16.80
C PHE A 220 8.99 4.92 17.94
N LEU A 221 10.15 5.28 18.51
CA LEU A 221 10.22 6.27 19.59
C LEU A 221 9.78 7.66 19.11
N ALA A 222 10.14 8.06 17.89
CA ALA A 222 9.68 9.30 17.28
C ALA A 222 8.13 9.32 17.11
N MET A 223 7.53 8.23 16.61
CA MET A 223 6.08 8.11 16.48
C MET A 223 5.38 8.16 17.84
N ARG A 224 5.96 7.51 18.85
CA ARG A 224 5.45 7.55 20.22
C ARG A 224 5.51 8.95 20.84
N ALA A 225 6.60 9.71 20.58
CA ALA A 225 6.75 11.08 21.05
C ALA A 225 5.61 11.99 20.54
N ILE A 226 5.15 11.76 19.30
CA ILE A 226 3.98 12.45 18.73
C ILE A 226 2.65 11.76 19.05
N ARG A 227 2.62 10.88 20.07
CA ARG A 227 1.44 10.14 20.58
C ARG A 227 0.75 9.26 19.54
N ARG A 228 1.51 8.68 18.61
CA ARG A 228 1.01 7.68 17.65
C ARG A 228 1.36 6.27 18.13
N VAL A 229 0.38 5.38 18.10
CA VAL A 229 0.50 4.04 18.71
C VAL A 229 0.29 2.87 17.73
N GLY A 230 -0.30 3.11 16.56
CA GLY A 230 -0.46 2.09 15.52
C GLY A 230 0.88 1.86 14.81
N PHE A 231 1.44 0.66 14.93
CA PHE A 231 2.77 0.33 14.38
C PHE A 231 2.78 -1.04 13.67
N GLU A 232 1.60 -1.62 13.46
CA GLU A 232 1.47 -2.99 12.95
C GLU A 232 1.92 -3.12 11.50
N MET A 233 1.53 -2.14 10.67
CA MET A 233 1.90 -2.11 9.25
C MET A 233 3.42 -1.94 9.10
N GLU A 234 4.00 -1.05 9.90
CA GLU A 234 5.43 -0.82 9.94
C GLU A 234 6.17 -2.06 10.46
N THR A 235 5.63 -2.76 11.47
CA THR A 235 6.21 -4.03 11.96
C THR A 235 6.26 -5.07 10.85
N ILE A 236 5.18 -5.22 10.07
CA ILE A 236 5.13 -6.11 8.90
C ILE A 236 6.17 -5.67 7.85
N ALA A 237 6.23 -4.38 7.52
CA ALA A 237 7.17 -3.86 6.54
C ALA A 237 8.63 -4.05 6.99
N PHE A 238 8.97 -3.80 8.26
CA PHE A 238 10.29 -4.05 8.81
C PHE A 238 10.64 -5.55 8.85
N PHE A 239 9.67 -6.42 9.15
CA PHE A 239 9.87 -7.87 9.08
C PHE A 239 10.24 -8.31 7.65
N LEU A 240 9.46 -7.90 6.65
CA LEU A 240 9.74 -8.22 5.24
C LEU A 240 11.05 -7.58 4.77
N SER A 241 11.36 -6.35 5.19
CA SER A 241 12.63 -5.69 4.89
C SER A 241 13.82 -6.36 5.57
N THR A 242 13.61 -7.00 6.72
CA THR A 242 14.64 -7.83 7.36
C THR A 242 14.98 -9.03 6.48
N LEU A 243 13.97 -9.70 5.92
CA LEU A 243 14.17 -10.80 4.97
C LEU A 243 14.90 -10.31 3.70
N SER A 244 14.58 -9.10 3.21
CA SER A 244 15.28 -8.50 2.07
C SER A 244 16.77 -8.30 2.34
N LEU A 245 17.14 -7.72 3.48
CA LEU A 245 18.55 -7.55 3.84
C LEU A 245 19.25 -8.89 4.04
N ALA A 246 18.53 -9.90 4.57
CA ALA A 246 19.08 -11.24 4.73
C ALA A 246 19.36 -11.91 3.38
N VAL A 247 18.42 -11.85 2.45
CA VAL A 247 18.59 -12.35 1.07
C VAL A 247 19.73 -11.62 0.37
N THR A 248 19.80 -10.29 0.49
CA THR A 248 20.87 -9.50 -0.12
C THR A 248 22.24 -9.82 0.50
N ALA A 249 22.29 -10.05 1.81
CA ALA A 249 23.53 -10.43 2.50
C ALA A 249 24.05 -11.81 2.06
N SER A 250 23.11 -12.75 1.79
CA SER A 250 23.42 -14.11 1.31
C SER A 250 23.86 -14.12 -0.16
N SER A 251 23.17 -13.36 -1.05
CA SER A 251 23.39 -13.44 -2.50
C SER A 251 24.40 -12.43 -3.04
N ALA A 252 24.32 -11.19 -2.54
CA ALA A 252 25.11 -10.06 -3.04
C ALA A 252 25.56 -9.13 -1.91
N PRO A 253 26.49 -9.55 -1.04
CA PRO A 253 26.93 -8.74 0.12
C PRO A 253 27.44 -7.34 -0.24
N SER A 254 27.99 -7.17 -1.44
CA SER A 254 28.45 -5.86 -1.95
C SER A 254 27.27 -4.89 -2.25
N ALA A 255 26.07 -5.39 -2.46
CA ALA A 255 24.86 -4.60 -2.68
C ALA A 255 24.12 -4.26 -1.38
N LEU A 256 24.49 -4.87 -0.24
CA LEU A 256 23.77 -4.75 1.03
C LEU A 256 23.61 -3.30 1.50
N PHE A 257 24.68 -2.50 1.37
CA PHE A 257 24.61 -1.07 1.73
C PHE A 257 23.64 -0.29 0.83
N LYS A 258 23.59 -0.60 -0.48
CA LYS A 258 22.66 0.04 -1.42
C LYS A 258 21.21 -0.34 -1.06
N GLN A 259 20.97 -1.60 -0.68
CA GLN A 259 19.64 -2.08 -0.28
C GLN A 259 19.19 -1.43 1.04
N LEU A 260 20.10 -1.30 2.02
CA LEU A 260 19.84 -0.58 3.27
C LEU A 260 19.51 0.90 3.01
N LEU A 261 20.29 1.57 2.15
CA LEU A 261 20.02 2.97 1.76
C LEU A 261 18.66 3.11 1.08
N ALA A 262 18.29 2.19 0.22
CA ALA A 262 16.97 2.17 -0.43
C ALA A 262 15.84 1.99 0.58
N LEU A 263 16.02 1.16 1.61
CA LEU A 263 15.08 1.01 2.72
C LEU A 263 14.92 2.34 3.48
N LEU A 264 16.03 3.00 3.83
CA LEU A 264 16.00 4.29 4.54
C LEU A 264 15.31 5.38 3.73
N LEU A 265 15.59 5.46 2.44
CA LEU A 265 14.91 6.37 1.52
C LEU A 265 13.44 6.02 1.37
N GLY A 266 13.09 4.73 1.34
CA GLY A 266 11.71 4.25 1.33
C GLY A 266 10.95 4.64 2.60
N LEU A 267 11.56 4.47 3.77
CA LEU A 267 10.98 4.91 5.05
C LEU A 267 10.81 6.43 5.08
N CYS A 268 11.78 7.19 4.56
CA CYS A 268 11.66 8.64 4.42
C CYS A 268 10.48 9.01 3.49
N LEU A 269 10.37 8.38 2.34
CA LEU A 269 9.25 8.57 1.40
C LEU A 269 7.91 8.22 2.06
N PHE A 270 7.83 7.13 2.82
CA PHE A 270 6.66 6.72 3.57
C PHE A 270 6.20 7.82 4.55
N VAL A 271 7.13 8.40 5.31
CA VAL A 271 6.84 9.47 6.27
C VAL A 271 6.41 10.74 5.55
N VAL A 272 7.16 11.18 4.53
CA VAL A 272 6.89 12.40 3.76
C VAL A 272 5.52 12.30 3.07
N LEU A 273 5.28 11.20 2.37
CA LEU A 273 4.02 10.96 1.68
C LEU A 273 2.86 10.85 2.67
N GLY A 274 3.04 10.15 3.79
CA GLY A 274 2.01 10.05 4.83
C GLY A 274 1.66 11.41 5.47
N ILE A 275 2.65 12.28 5.69
CA ILE A 275 2.40 13.66 6.14
C ILE A 275 1.66 14.47 5.07
N PHE A 276 2.05 14.30 3.82
CA PHE A 276 1.41 14.98 2.68
C PHE A 276 -0.06 14.56 2.53
N LEU A 277 -0.35 13.27 2.67
CA LEU A 277 -1.70 12.70 2.57
C LEU A 277 -2.65 13.13 3.71
N ARG A 278 -2.19 13.86 4.73
CA ARG A 278 -3.06 14.42 5.78
C ARG A 278 -4.08 15.43 5.25
N ASP A 279 -3.75 16.10 4.16
CA ASP A 279 -4.48 17.24 3.63
C ASP A 279 -5.02 16.91 2.24
N LEU A 280 -6.33 16.70 2.18
CA LEU A 280 -6.99 16.30 0.94
C LEU A 280 -6.97 17.40 -0.13
N ASP A 281 -6.99 18.67 0.27
CA ASP A 281 -6.96 19.79 -0.68
C ASP A 281 -5.59 19.89 -1.37
N ARG A 282 -4.49 19.63 -0.63
CA ARG A 282 -3.16 19.51 -1.24
C ARG A 282 -3.08 18.33 -2.20
N VAL A 283 -3.67 17.20 -1.83
CA VAL A 283 -3.75 16.01 -2.69
C VAL A 283 -4.45 16.34 -4.00
N LYS A 284 -5.59 17.03 -3.93
CA LYS A 284 -6.35 17.45 -5.12
C LYS A 284 -5.56 18.41 -6.01
N ALA A 285 -4.80 19.32 -5.40
CA ALA A 285 -4.02 20.32 -6.13
C ALA A 285 -2.94 19.70 -7.02
N ILE A 286 -2.25 18.64 -6.55
CA ILE A 286 -1.13 18.05 -7.30
C ILE A 286 -1.50 16.86 -8.18
N ARG A 287 -2.80 16.50 -8.28
CA ARG A 287 -3.25 15.32 -9.05
C ARG A 287 -2.74 15.28 -10.50
N TRP A 288 -2.73 16.42 -11.18
CA TRP A 288 -2.25 16.52 -12.56
C TRP A 288 -0.72 16.41 -12.64
N LEU A 289 -0.01 16.94 -11.64
CA LEU A 289 1.43 16.76 -11.51
C LEU A 289 1.77 15.27 -11.33
N MET A 290 1.00 14.53 -10.53
CA MET A 290 1.18 13.09 -10.37
C MET A 290 0.87 12.32 -11.67
N ALA A 291 -0.18 12.71 -12.40
CA ALA A 291 -0.47 12.12 -13.70
C ALA A 291 0.67 12.37 -14.72
N ALA A 292 1.15 13.62 -14.77
CA ALA A 292 2.31 13.97 -15.61
C ALA A 292 3.58 13.24 -15.12
N GLY A 293 3.77 13.06 -13.81
CA GLY A 293 4.87 12.30 -13.24
C GLY A 293 4.86 10.83 -13.64
N ALA A 294 3.70 10.17 -13.64
CA ALA A 294 3.58 8.79 -14.10
C ALA A 294 3.98 8.65 -15.58
N ILE A 295 3.44 9.50 -16.45
CA ILE A 295 3.79 9.51 -17.89
C ILE A 295 5.26 9.91 -18.08
N GLY A 296 5.72 10.94 -17.37
CA GLY A 296 7.08 11.47 -17.50
C GLY A 296 8.15 10.46 -17.10
N LEU A 297 7.95 9.72 -16.01
CA LEU A 297 8.87 8.67 -15.55
C LEU A 297 8.95 7.52 -16.56
N LEU A 298 7.81 7.06 -17.09
CA LEU A 298 7.76 5.99 -18.07
C LEU A 298 8.28 6.47 -19.43
N GLY A 299 7.88 7.67 -19.89
CA GLY A 299 8.31 8.27 -21.13
C GLY A 299 9.82 8.55 -21.15
N LEU A 300 10.37 9.10 -20.05
CA LEU A 300 11.81 9.31 -19.91
C LEU A 300 12.58 7.99 -20.04
N THR A 301 12.11 6.94 -19.36
CA THR A 301 12.75 5.62 -19.43
C THR A 301 12.74 5.08 -20.87
N LEU A 302 11.60 5.20 -21.54
CA LEU A 302 11.46 4.79 -22.94
C LEU A 302 12.41 5.57 -23.86
N VAL A 303 12.47 6.89 -23.74
CA VAL A 303 13.36 7.75 -24.55
C VAL A 303 14.84 7.40 -24.30
N LEU A 304 15.25 7.26 -23.03
CA LEU A 304 16.63 6.85 -22.71
C LEU A 304 16.95 5.45 -23.26
N GLY A 305 15.96 4.54 -23.25
CA GLY A 305 16.08 3.22 -23.86
C GLY A 305 16.31 3.27 -25.37
N LEU A 306 15.52 4.07 -26.06
CA LEU A 306 15.64 4.24 -27.53
C LEU A 306 16.93 4.93 -27.94
N LEU A 307 17.47 5.83 -27.09
CA LEU A 307 18.76 6.50 -27.31
C LEU A 307 19.97 5.61 -26.97
N GLY A 308 19.75 4.37 -26.50
CA GLY A 308 20.83 3.47 -26.07
C GLY A 308 21.53 3.87 -24.78
N LEU A 309 20.96 4.82 -24.03
CA LEU A 309 21.48 5.33 -22.74
C LEU A 309 20.98 4.51 -21.54
N SER A 310 20.01 3.64 -21.73
CA SER A 310 19.56 2.68 -20.70
C SER A 310 20.16 1.31 -20.96
N GLN A 311 20.47 0.58 -19.88
CA GLN A 311 20.92 -0.80 -20.02
C GLN A 311 19.71 -1.72 -20.15
N ALA A 312 19.68 -2.50 -21.25
CA ALA A 312 18.73 -3.59 -21.39
C ALA A 312 19.16 -4.73 -20.46
N LYS A 313 18.46 -4.90 -19.33
CA LYS A 313 18.59 -6.10 -18.50
C LYS A 313 17.54 -7.12 -18.95
N TYR A 314 18.00 -8.31 -19.35
CA TYR A 314 17.11 -9.41 -19.74
C TYR A 314 16.09 -9.07 -20.85
N GLY A 315 16.42 -8.14 -21.74
CA GLY A 315 15.60 -7.76 -22.90
C GLY A 315 14.53 -6.70 -22.65
N ALA A 316 14.43 -6.14 -21.44
CA ALA A 316 13.57 -5.02 -21.13
C ALA A 316 14.37 -3.71 -20.97
N LEU A 317 13.86 -2.62 -21.60
CA LEU A 317 14.48 -1.28 -21.57
C LEU A 317 13.92 -0.45 -20.39
N ASN A 318 13.93 -1.01 -19.17
CA ASN A 318 13.25 -0.42 -18.02
C ASN A 318 14.19 0.07 -16.89
N TRP A 319 15.52 -0.02 -17.10
CA TRP A 319 16.51 0.42 -16.13
C TRP A 319 17.24 1.67 -16.60
N VAL A 320 17.31 2.67 -15.73
CA VAL A 320 18.15 3.86 -15.92
C VAL A 320 19.36 3.74 -15.01
N VAL A 321 20.56 3.87 -15.57
CA VAL A 321 21.83 3.78 -14.86
C VAL A 321 22.47 5.16 -14.82
N ILE A 322 22.67 5.69 -13.63
CA ILE A 322 23.32 6.98 -13.40
C ILE A 322 24.53 6.74 -12.49
N GLY A 323 25.72 6.62 -13.09
CA GLY A 323 26.94 6.27 -12.36
C GLY A 323 26.82 4.90 -11.68
N PRO A 324 27.06 4.79 -10.36
CA PRO A 324 26.98 3.51 -9.64
C PRO A 324 25.55 3.09 -9.25
N LEU A 325 24.54 3.94 -9.53
CA LEU A 325 23.14 3.69 -9.16
C LEU A 325 22.36 3.22 -10.37
N SER A 326 21.67 2.10 -10.22
CA SER A 326 20.67 1.62 -11.16
C SER A 326 19.27 1.82 -10.56
N PHE A 327 18.36 2.40 -11.32
CA PHE A 327 17.04 2.79 -10.89
C PHE A 327 16.00 2.38 -11.93
N GLN A 328 14.85 1.88 -11.47
CA GLN A 328 13.73 1.53 -12.32
C GLN A 328 12.59 2.55 -12.11
N PRO A 329 12.42 3.53 -13.02
CA PRO A 329 11.43 4.59 -12.82
C PRO A 329 10.00 4.11 -12.79
N SER A 330 9.67 2.98 -13.42
CA SER A 330 8.33 2.38 -13.40
C SER A 330 7.88 2.01 -11.97
N GLU A 331 8.79 1.74 -11.05
CA GLU A 331 8.45 1.50 -9.65
C GLU A 331 7.87 2.76 -8.97
N LEU A 332 8.46 3.93 -9.18
CA LEU A 332 7.90 5.20 -8.68
C LEU A 332 6.67 5.64 -9.46
N ALA A 333 6.61 5.32 -10.75
CA ALA A 333 5.44 5.61 -11.56
C ALA A 333 4.16 4.93 -11.02
N LYS A 334 4.27 3.77 -10.34
CA LYS A 334 3.13 3.12 -9.64
C LYS A 334 2.50 4.03 -8.58
N ILE A 335 3.33 4.70 -7.76
CA ILE A 335 2.87 5.63 -6.71
C ILE A 335 2.15 6.82 -7.36
N CYS A 336 2.78 7.44 -8.37
CA CYS A 336 2.19 8.56 -9.10
C CYS A 336 0.86 8.17 -9.78
N TYR A 337 0.80 6.98 -10.36
CA TYR A 337 -0.39 6.44 -11.03
C TYR A 337 -1.56 6.22 -10.06
N ILE A 338 -1.32 5.56 -8.92
CA ILE A 338 -2.34 5.35 -7.89
C ILE A 338 -2.83 6.69 -7.36
N PHE A 339 -1.90 7.61 -7.08
CA PHE A 339 -2.23 8.95 -6.60
C PHE A 339 -3.12 9.69 -7.59
N ALA A 340 -2.72 9.77 -8.86
CA ALA A 340 -3.47 10.43 -9.92
C ALA A 340 -4.85 9.77 -10.14
N GLY A 341 -4.90 8.44 -10.19
CA GLY A 341 -6.14 7.67 -10.34
C GLY A 341 -7.13 7.94 -9.21
N SER A 342 -6.68 7.87 -7.97
CA SER A 342 -7.53 8.08 -6.79
C SER A 342 -7.98 9.53 -6.64
N ALA A 343 -7.08 10.52 -6.86
CA ALA A 343 -7.39 11.94 -6.72
C ALA A 343 -8.24 12.52 -7.85
N THR A 344 -8.07 12.02 -9.08
CA THR A 344 -8.86 12.49 -10.24
C THR A 344 -10.31 12.05 -10.13
N LEU A 345 -10.55 10.96 -9.39
CA LEU A 345 -11.83 10.29 -9.29
C LEU A 345 -12.75 10.83 -8.20
N GLU A 346 -12.29 11.75 -7.37
CA GLU A 346 -13.09 12.30 -6.27
C GLU A 346 -14.38 12.98 -6.76
N ARG A 347 -14.37 13.60 -7.95
CA ARG A 347 -15.60 14.03 -8.61
C ARG A 347 -16.21 12.85 -9.38
N LEU A 348 -16.69 11.89 -8.65
CA LEU A 348 -17.22 10.59 -9.07
C LEU A 348 -18.32 10.65 -10.16
N PHE A 349 -18.87 11.83 -10.44
CA PHE A 349 -20.08 12.02 -11.22
C PHE A 349 -19.85 12.41 -12.67
N ARG A 350 -18.61 12.72 -13.05
CA ARG A 350 -18.34 13.10 -14.44
C ARG A 350 -17.69 11.91 -15.17
N LYS A 351 -18.42 11.33 -16.11
CA LYS A 351 -17.91 10.31 -17.08
C LYS A 351 -16.59 10.74 -17.73
N ARG A 352 -16.38 12.05 -17.88
CA ARG A 352 -15.14 12.64 -18.39
C ARG A 352 -13.90 12.27 -17.57
N ASN A 353 -14.00 12.18 -16.23
CA ASN A 353 -12.85 11.86 -15.39
C ASN A 353 -12.43 10.38 -15.54
N LEU A 354 -13.39 9.48 -15.73
CA LEU A 354 -13.08 8.08 -16.05
C LEU A 354 -12.37 7.98 -17.40
N GLY A 355 -12.86 8.71 -18.42
CA GLY A 355 -12.23 8.76 -19.72
C GLY A 355 -10.78 9.27 -19.66
N LEU A 356 -10.51 10.32 -18.88
CA LEU A 356 -9.14 10.82 -18.68
C LEU A 356 -8.22 9.81 -18.00
N PHE A 357 -8.75 9.07 -17.01
CA PHE A 357 -7.98 8.02 -16.35
C PHE A 357 -7.74 6.81 -17.27
N MET A 358 -8.71 6.47 -18.13
CA MET A 358 -8.51 5.46 -19.18
C MET A 358 -7.41 5.87 -20.15
N VAL A 359 -7.36 7.14 -20.57
CA VAL A 359 -6.29 7.67 -21.44
C VAL A 359 -4.93 7.60 -20.72
N LEU A 360 -4.85 8.05 -19.47
CA LEU A 360 -3.63 7.94 -18.67
C LEU A 360 -3.14 6.48 -18.61
N THR A 361 -4.05 5.55 -18.34
CA THR A 361 -3.74 4.11 -18.28
C THR A 361 -3.26 3.59 -19.64
N ALA A 362 -3.94 3.93 -20.73
CA ALA A 362 -3.57 3.52 -22.07
C ALA A 362 -2.16 4.02 -22.46
N VAL A 363 -1.83 5.27 -22.11
CA VAL A 363 -0.49 5.82 -22.33
C VAL A 363 0.56 5.08 -21.51
N CYS A 364 0.31 4.85 -20.22
CA CYS A 364 1.23 4.10 -19.35
C CYS A 364 1.45 2.67 -19.86
N LEU A 365 0.38 1.96 -20.21
CA LEU A 365 0.46 0.61 -20.76
C LEU A 365 1.19 0.59 -22.12
N GLY A 366 0.96 1.59 -22.96
CA GLY A 366 1.66 1.75 -24.23
C GLY A 366 3.18 1.93 -24.03
N CYS A 367 3.60 2.80 -23.10
CA CYS A 367 5.02 2.96 -22.76
C CYS A 367 5.63 1.64 -22.27
N LEU A 368 4.96 0.93 -21.36
CA LEU A 368 5.44 -0.33 -20.80
C LEU A 368 5.52 -1.44 -21.88
N ALA A 369 4.55 -1.51 -22.78
CA ALA A 369 4.56 -2.45 -23.90
C ALA A 369 5.73 -2.18 -24.87
N LEU A 370 6.02 -0.91 -25.17
CA LEU A 370 7.16 -0.51 -25.98
C LEU A 370 8.50 -0.86 -25.31
N MET A 371 8.59 -0.68 -23.98
CA MET A 371 9.76 -1.08 -23.19
C MET A 371 9.87 -2.60 -22.99
N SER A 372 8.87 -3.37 -23.44
CA SER A 372 8.80 -4.82 -23.26
C SER A 372 8.72 -5.28 -21.78
N ASP A 373 8.17 -4.43 -20.91
CA ASP A 373 7.95 -4.71 -19.48
C ASP A 373 6.48 -5.13 -19.23
N PHE A 374 6.15 -6.36 -19.61
CA PHE A 374 4.78 -6.88 -19.53
C PHE A 374 4.35 -7.25 -18.10
N GLY A 375 5.30 -7.60 -17.24
CA GLY A 375 5.03 -7.85 -15.84
C GLY A 375 4.48 -6.60 -15.15
N THR A 376 5.18 -5.48 -15.30
CA THR A 376 4.73 -4.18 -14.79
C THR A 376 3.44 -3.71 -15.49
N ALA A 377 3.28 -3.94 -16.80
CA ALA A 377 2.06 -3.61 -17.50
C ALA A 377 0.84 -4.36 -16.94
N ALA A 378 0.97 -5.66 -16.64
CA ALA A 378 -0.10 -6.44 -16.01
C ALA A 378 -0.47 -5.87 -14.62
N ILE A 379 0.51 -5.44 -13.84
CA ILE A 379 0.29 -4.81 -12.53
C ILE A 379 -0.49 -3.49 -12.68
N PHE A 380 -0.11 -2.62 -13.61
CA PHE A 380 -0.83 -1.37 -13.90
C PHE A 380 -2.26 -1.65 -14.35
N PHE A 381 -2.45 -2.67 -15.20
CA PHE A 381 -3.78 -3.04 -15.70
C PHE A 381 -4.70 -3.55 -14.58
N ILE A 382 -4.23 -4.46 -13.72
CA ILE A 382 -5.02 -4.93 -12.57
C ILE A 382 -5.34 -3.78 -11.61
N THR A 383 -4.37 -2.91 -11.35
CA THR A 383 -4.59 -1.71 -10.53
C THR A 383 -5.66 -0.80 -11.14
N PHE A 384 -5.61 -0.62 -12.47
CA PHE A 384 -6.65 0.09 -13.21
C PHE A 384 -8.03 -0.54 -13.04
N LEU A 385 -8.15 -1.86 -13.18
CA LEU A 385 -9.42 -2.57 -13.02
C LEU A 385 -10.01 -2.37 -11.63
N VAL A 386 -9.18 -2.44 -10.58
CA VAL A 386 -9.61 -2.22 -9.20
C VAL A 386 -10.12 -0.78 -9.01
N ILE A 387 -9.36 0.22 -9.48
CA ILE A 387 -9.76 1.62 -9.40
C ILE A 387 -11.06 1.85 -10.20
N ALA A 388 -11.14 1.33 -11.41
CA ALA A 388 -12.31 1.48 -12.30
C ALA A 388 -13.56 0.82 -11.69
N TYR A 389 -13.42 -0.37 -11.09
CA TYR A 389 -14.50 -1.07 -10.44
C TYR A 389 -15.02 -0.34 -9.20
N LEU A 390 -14.11 0.05 -8.29
CA LEU A 390 -14.47 0.78 -7.07
C LEU A 390 -15.20 2.10 -7.38
N ARG A 391 -14.95 2.63 -8.56
CA ARG A 391 -15.58 3.85 -9.02
C ARG A 391 -16.91 3.64 -9.71
N SER A 392 -16.97 2.72 -10.69
CA SER A 392 -18.16 2.56 -11.54
C SER A 392 -19.24 1.72 -10.87
N GLY A 393 -18.85 0.76 -10.03
CA GLY A 393 -19.73 -0.26 -9.48
C GLY A 393 -20.40 -1.14 -10.57
N ASP A 394 -19.97 -1.00 -11.82
CA ASP A 394 -20.61 -1.58 -13.00
C ASP A 394 -19.75 -2.70 -13.61
N TRP A 395 -20.25 -3.92 -13.51
CA TRP A 395 -19.62 -5.11 -14.09
C TRP A 395 -19.60 -5.10 -15.62
N ALA A 396 -20.57 -4.45 -16.27
CA ALA A 396 -20.61 -4.38 -17.74
C ALA A 396 -19.46 -3.53 -18.28
N THR A 397 -19.19 -2.39 -17.66
CA THR A 397 -18.03 -1.55 -17.98
C THR A 397 -16.73 -2.32 -17.78
N LEU A 398 -16.61 -3.09 -16.69
CA LEU A 398 -15.42 -3.90 -16.41
C LEU A 398 -15.24 -5.00 -17.47
N ALA A 399 -16.32 -5.71 -17.83
CA ALA A 399 -16.28 -6.74 -18.86
C ALA A 399 -15.85 -6.18 -20.22
N LEU A 400 -16.35 -4.99 -20.61
CA LEU A 400 -15.96 -4.30 -21.83
C LEU A 400 -14.46 -3.94 -21.84
N ILE A 401 -13.95 -3.43 -20.72
CA ILE A 401 -12.53 -3.11 -20.55
C ILE A 401 -11.67 -4.37 -20.67
N CYS A 402 -12.06 -5.46 -19.98
CA CYS A 402 -11.34 -6.74 -20.06
C CYS A 402 -11.38 -7.32 -21.50
N GLY A 403 -12.51 -7.24 -22.18
CA GLY A 403 -12.62 -7.66 -23.60
C GLY A 403 -11.68 -6.87 -24.51
N GLY A 404 -11.63 -5.55 -24.35
CA GLY A 404 -10.69 -4.69 -25.09
C GLY A 404 -9.24 -5.00 -24.77
N ALA A 405 -8.92 -5.32 -23.50
CA ALA A 405 -7.56 -5.71 -23.12
C ALA A 405 -7.15 -7.06 -23.72
N VAL A 406 -8.03 -8.06 -23.70
CA VAL A 406 -7.76 -9.35 -24.37
C VAL A 406 -7.48 -9.14 -25.85
N PHE A 407 -8.28 -8.33 -26.54
CA PHE A 407 -8.04 -7.98 -27.93
C PHE A 407 -6.67 -7.31 -28.13
N GLY A 408 -6.32 -6.36 -27.27
CA GLY A 408 -5.00 -5.70 -27.28
C GLY A 408 -3.85 -6.69 -27.05
N VAL A 409 -4.00 -7.66 -26.14
CA VAL A 409 -3.01 -8.73 -25.91
C VAL A 409 -2.87 -9.61 -27.14
N VAL A 410 -3.94 -9.99 -27.82
CA VAL A 410 -3.89 -10.79 -29.06
C VAL A 410 -3.09 -10.05 -30.13
N ILE A 411 -3.36 -8.76 -30.32
CA ILE A 411 -2.57 -7.92 -31.26
C ILE A 411 -1.09 -7.90 -30.84
N LEU A 412 -0.80 -7.69 -29.57
CA LEU A 412 0.57 -7.62 -29.05
C LEU A 412 1.35 -8.92 -29.31
N LEU A 413 0.72 -10.07 -29.12
CA LEU A 413 1.32 -11.39 -29.33
C LEU A 413 1.72 -11.60 -30.80
N THR A 414 1.01 -10.99 -31.75
CA THR A 414 1.39 -11.05 -33.19
C THR A 414 2.67 -10.28 -33.48
N PHE A 415 2.96 -9.20 -32.75
CA PHE A 415 4.13 -8.36 -32.95
C PHE A 415 5.34 -8.69 -32.08
N LYS A 416 5.16 -9.45 -31.00
CA LYS A 416 6.22 -9.76 -30.03
C LYS A 416 6.35 -11.27 -29.76
N PRO A 417 6.94 -12.05 -30.70
CA PRO A 417 6.99 -13.51 -30.63
C PRO A 417 7.76 -14.07 -29.41
N TYR A 418 8.64 -13.29 -28.77
CA TYR A 418 9.35 -13.73 -27.56
C TYR A 418 8.41 -13.95 -26.36
N ILE A 419 7.24 -13.28 -26.32
CA ILE A 419 6.23 -13.49 -25.30
C ILE A 419 5.65 -14.91 -25.44
N LEU A 420 5.38 -15.34 -26.66
CA LEU A 420 4.91 -16.69 -26.96
C LEU A 420 5.89 -17.76 -26.43
N LYS A 421 7.21 -17.51 -26.49
CA LYS A 421 8.21 -18.43 -25.93
C LYS A 421 8.08 -18.58 -24.40
N ARG A 422 7.79 -17.47 -23.67
CA ARG A 422 7.55 -17.55 -22.22
C ARG A 422 6.26 -18.33 -21.89
N PHE A 423 5.21 -18.16 -22.69
CA PHE A 423 3.98 -18.95 -22.55
C PHE A 423 4.19 -20.41 -22.93
N ALA A 424 5.05 -20.72 -23.92
CA ALA A 424 5.38 -22.10 -24.29
C ALA A 424 6.16 -22.85 -23.20
N THR A 425 6.89 -22.13 -22.34
CA THR A 425 7.61 -22.74 -21.21
C THR A 425 6.69 -22.96 -20.01
N TRP A 426 5.62 -22.17 -19.87
CA TRP A 426 4.71 -22.19 -18.76
C TRP A 426 4.00 -23.55 -18.62
N GLY A 427 4.08 -24.15 -17.43
CA GLY A 427 3.56 -25.50 -17.13
C GLY A 427 4.44 -26.63 -17.66
N HIS A 428 5.52 -26.31 -18.41
CA HIS A 428 6.44 -27.28 -19.03
C HIS A 428 7.91 -27.01 -18.62
N ALA A 429 8.13 -26.35 -17.47
CA ALA A 429 9.48 -25.96 -17.05
C ALA A 429 10.41 -27.17 -16.91
N TRP A 430 9.93 -28.31 -16.42
CA TRP A 430 10.72 -29.55 -16.26
C TRP A 430 11.16 -30.14 -17.60
N GLU A 431 10.33 -30.05 -18.64
CA GLU A 431 10.67 -30.52 -19.97
C GLU A 431 11.74 -29.63 -20.65
N GLN A 432 11.80 -28.39 -20.21
CA GLN A 432 12.71 -27.36 -20.73
C GLN A 432 13.77 -26.95 -19.67
N ALA A 433 14.16 -27.86 -18.78
CA ALA A 433 15.04 -27.59 -17.65
C ALA A 433 16.43 -27.05 -18.01
N SER A 434 16.92 -27.31 -19.22
CA SER A 434 18.21 -26.81 -19.74
C SER A 434 18.07 -25.53 -20.58
N SER A 435 16.85 -25.01 -20.78
CA SER A 435 16.58 -23.85 -21.64
C SER A 435 15.66 -22.85 -20.97
N GLY A 436 14.43 -22.67 -21.43
CA GLY A 436 13.49 -21.66 -20.95
C GLY A 436 13.02 -21.89 -19.50
N GLY A 437 12.93 -23.14 -19.04
CA GLY A 437 12.50 -23.53 -17.69
C GLY A 437 13.61 -23.58 -16.65
N PHE A 438 14.87 -23.27 -17.01
CA PHE A 438 16.03 -23.44 -16.12
C PHE A 438 15.86 -22.75 -14.77
N GLN A 439 15.41 -21.49 -14.74
CA GLN A 439 15.25 -20.71 -13.51
C GLN A 439 14.15 -21.31 -12.63
N GLN A 440 12.98 -21.66 -13.18
CA GLN A 440 11.85 -22.22 -12.41
C GLN A 440 12.22 -23.58 -11.81
N VAL A 441 12.83 -24.49 -12.61
CA VAL A 441 13.24 -25.82 -12.14
C VAL A 441 14.25 -25.70 -11.00
N ARG A 442 15.26 -24.83 -11.13
CA ARG A 442 16.24 -24.59 -10.06
C ARG A 442 15.59 -24.01 -8.81
N THR A 443 14.65 -23.09 -8.96
CA THR A 443 13.90 -22.49 -7.86
C THR A 443 13.05 -23.51 -7.12
N MET A 444 12.31 -24.37 -7.85
CA MET A 444 11.50 -25.43 -7.24
C MET A 444 12.37 -26.48 -6.54
N SER A 445 13.52 -26.84 -7.13
CA SER A 445 14.47 -27.76 -6.52
C SER A 445 15.07 -27.19 -5.24
N ALA A 446 15.46 -25.90 -5.24
CA ALA A 446 15.98 -25.21 -4.07
C ALA A 446 14.92 -25.10 -2.95
N ALA A 447 13.70 -24.70 -3.30
CA ALA A 447 12.61 -24.63 -2.34
C ALA A 447 12.28 -26.00 -1.72
N ALA A 448 12.35 -27.09 -2.51
CA ALA A 448 12.18 -28.44 -2.01
C ALA A 448 13.32 -28.88 -1.06
N SER A 449 14.58 -28.50 -1.35
CA SER A 449 15.73 -28.81 -0.49
C SER A 449 15.64 -28.07 0.88
N GLY A 450 15.06 -26.88 0.92
CA GLY A 450 14.85 -26.12 2.16
C GLY A 450 13.79 -26.74 3.08
N GLY A 451 12.84 -27.50 2.54
CA GLY A 451 11.75 -28.11 3.31
C GLY A 451 10.92 -27.08 4.07
N LEU A 452 10.49 -27.43 5.30
CA LEU A 452 9.61 -26.54 6.09
C LEU A 452 10.37 -25.42 6.81
N VAL A 453 11.60 -25.65 7.26
CA VAL A 453 12.34 -24.75 8.18
C VAL A 453 13.65 -24.21 7.60
N GLY A 454 13.99 -24.56 6.36
CA GLY A 454 15.16 -24.10 5.65
C GLY A 454 16.45 -24.83 5.98
N VAL A 455 17.45 -24.65 5.12
CA VAL A 455 18.81 -25.17 5.36
C VAL A 455 19.61 -24.25 6.30
N GLY A 456 19.23 -23.02 6.44
CA GLY A 456 19.89 -21.95 7.19
C GLY A 456 20.21 -20.75 6.29
N ALA A 457 20.02 -19.55 6.81
CA ALA A 457 20.33 -18.32 6.06
C ALA A 457 21.82 -18.28 5.66
N GLY A 458 22.08 -17.95 4.39
CA GLY A 458 23.42 -17.93 3.83
C GLY A 458 24.00 -19.30 3.45
N GLN A 459 23.22 -20.39 3.62
CA GLN A 459 23.67 -21.75 3.25
C GLN A 459 22.94 -22.32 2.01
N GLY A 460 22.10 -21.53 1.39
CA GLY A 460 21.44 -21.88 0.13
C GLY A 460 22.43 -21.88 -1.05
N TRP A 461 22.08 -22.54 -2.12
CA TRP A 461 22.85 -22.54 -3.38
C TRP A 461 22.16 -21.77 -4.52
N LEU A 462 20.87 -21.43 -4.37
CA LEU A 462 20.09 -20.77 -5.42
C LEU A 462 20.68 -19.39 -5.79
N HIS A 463 21.40 -18.75 -4.88
CA HIS A 463 22.10 -17.48 -5.13
C HIS A 463 23.04 -17.51 -6.35
N ASN A 464 23.49 -18.70 -6.80
CA ASN A 464 24.30 -18.88 -8.00
C ASN A 464 23.49 -18.79 -9.30
N VAL A 465 22.14 -18.75 -9.22
CA VAL A 465 21.27 -18.61 -10.38
C VAL A 465 20.99 -17.12 -10.62
N ALA A 466 21.05 -16.71 -11.88
CA ALA A 466 20.82 -15.31 -12.25
C ALA A 466 19.43 -14.82 -11.79
N ALA A 467 19.39 -13.63 -11.19
CA ALA A 467 18.18 -12.99 -10.64
C ALA A 467 17.48 -13.76 -9.49
N ALA A 468 18.22 -14.61 -8.79
CA ALA A 468 17.68 -15.38 -7.65
C ALA A 468 17.16 -14.47 -6.54
N ASP A 469 17.89 -13.42 -6.22
CA ASP A 469 17.58 -12.46 -5.16
C ASP A 469 16.54 -11.39 -5.56
N THR A 470 16.15 -11.35 -6.83
CA THR A 470 15.16 -10.42 -7.37
C THR A 470 13.88 -11.15 -7.76
N ASP A 471 13.91 -11.84 -8.88
CA ASP A 471 12.74 -12.43 -9.53
C ASP A 471 12.35 -13.79 -8.95
N LEU A 472 13.32 -14.51 -8.36
CA LEU A 472 13.16 -15.86 -7.80
C LEU A 472 13.31 -15.85 -6.26
N VAL A 473 13.22 -14.69 -5.63
CA VAL A 473 13.48 -14.49 -4.19
C VAL A 473 12.62 -15.40 -3.30
N PHE A 474 11.41 -15.74 -3.72
CA PHE A 474 10.56 -16.68 -3.00
C PHE A 474 11.24 -18.05 -2.86
N GLY A 475 11.91 -18.54 -3.91
CA GLY A 475 12.70 -19.77 -3.86
C GLY A 475 13.87 -19.70 -2.89
N MET A 476 14.61 -18.56 -2.87
CA MET A 476 15.67 -18.33 -1.89
C MET A 476 15.15 -18.34 -0.45
N LEU A 477 13.99 -17.68 -0.21
CA LEU A 477 13.37 -17.73 1.10
C LEU A 477 12.99 -19.16 1.52
N CYS A 478 12.41 -19.93 0.58
CA CYS A 478 12.03 -21.31 0.88
C CYS A 478 13.25 -22.21 1.10
N GLU A 479 14.35 -22.00 0.37
CA GLU A 479 15.59 -22.75 0.55
C GLU A 479 16.26 -22.43 1.89
N GLU A 480 16.57 -21.16 2.15
CA GLU A 480 17.35 -20.76 3.31
C GLU A 480 16.54 -20.70 4.61
N TRP A 481 15.29 -20.23 4.54
CA TRP A 481 14.42 -19.97 5.69
C TRP A 481 13.27 -20.96 5.84
N GLY A 482 13.03 -21.78 4.80
CA GLY A 482 11.96 -22.76 4.75
C GLY A 482 10.62 -22.23 4.24
N LEU A 483 9.79 -23.17 3.82
CA LEU A 483 8.46 -22.87 3.25
C LEU A 483 7.57 -22.10 4.23
N ILE A 484 7.68 -22.34 5.55
CA ILE A 484 6.87 -21.65 6.56
C ILE A 484 7.14 -20.14 6.50
N ILE A 485 8.41 -19.69 6.46
CA ILE A 485 8.76 -18.27 6.35
C ILE A 485 8.31 -17.69 5.01
N GLY A 486 8.47 -18.43 3.90
CA GLY A 486 7.96 -18.02 2.60
C GLY A 486 6.46 -17.75 2.62
N VAL A 487 5.67 -18.66 3.21
CA VAL A 487 4.21 -18.51 3.38
C VAL A 487 3.88 -17.34 4.32
N LEU A 488 4.58 -17.17 5.44
CA LEU A 488 4.36 -16.04 6.36
C LEU A 488 4.66 -14.69 5.70
N ALA A 489 5.65 -14.63 4.81
CA ALA A 489 5.94 -13.42 4.02
C ALA A 489 4.75 -13.08 3.07
N VAL A 490 4.20 -14.08 2.38
CA VAL A 490 2.98 -13.89 1.55
C VAL A 490 1.79 -13.48 2.40
N LEU A 491 1.55 -14.16 3.54
CA LEU A 491 0.46 -13.83 4.47
C LEU A 491 0.59 -12.43 5.06
N SER A 492 1.80 -11.91 5.19
CA SER A 492 2.05 -10.52 5.59
C SER A 492 1.46 -9.52 4.59
N ILE A 493 1.67 -9.73 3.29
CA ILE A 493 1.08 -8.88 2.23
C ILE A 493 -0.45 -9.05 2.19
N VAL A 494 -0.96 -10.28 2.30
CA VAL A 494 -2.40 -10.56 2.36
C VAL A 494 -3.04 -9.86 3.58
N THR A 495 -2.36 -9.85 4.73
CA THR A 495 -2.85 -9.14 5.93
C THR A 495 -3.03 -7.65 5.68
N LEU A 496 -2.08 -6.99 5.01
CA LEU A 496 -2.20 -5.59 4.61
C LEU A 496 -3.40 -5.36 3.68
N ALA A 497 -3.65 -6.28 2.75
CA ALA A 497 -4.78 -6.19 1.82
C ALA A 497 -6.13 -6.37 2.54
N VAL A 498 -6.25 -7.35 3.41
CA VAL A 498 -7.47 -7.55 4.21
C VAL A 498 -7.73 -6.36 5.13
N PHE A 499 -6.67 -5.79 5.72
CA PHE A 499 -6.78 -4.56 6.49
C PHE A 499 -7.32 -3.40 5.65
N ALA A 500 -6.78 -3.16 4.44
CA ALA A 500 -7.23 -2.09 3.56
C ALA A 500 -8.73 -2.22 3.24
N VAL A 501 -9.20 -3.43 2.88
CA VAL A 501 -10.61 -3.69 2.60
C VAL A 501 -11.50 -3.42 3.82
N ARG A 502 -11.04 -3.77 5.03
CA ARG A 502 -11.78 -3.46 6.27
C ARG A 502 -11.80 -1.98 6.60
N ALA A 503 -10.66 -1.30 6.46
CA ALA A 503 -10.53 0.12 6.70
C ALA A 503 -11.39 0.96 5.74
N CYS A 504 -11.70 0.45 4.53
CA CYS A 504 -12.56 1.11 3.56
C CYS A 504 -13.98 1.34 4.09
N ARG A 505 -14.50 0.45 4.94
CA ARG A 505 -15.84 0.61 5.55
C ARG A 505 -15.94 1.80 6.50
N ALA A 506 -14.82 2.21 7.08
CA ALA A 506 -14.71 3.36 7.97
C ALA A 506 -13.92 4.52 7.32
N GLY A 507 -13.71 4.45 6.02
CA GLY A 507 -12.95 5.44 5.25
C GLY A 507 -13.62 6.82 5.31
N ARG A 508 -12.81 7.87 5.53
CA ARG A 508 -13.33 9.25 5.58
C ARG A 508 -13.75 9.74 4.20
N SER A 509 -12.91 9.49 3.19
CA SER A 509 -13.08 9.95 1.82
C SER A 509 -12.79 8.84 0.83
N SER A 510 -13.49 8.87 -0.30
CA SER A 510 -13.32 7.96 -1.44
C SER A 510 -11.86 7.92 -1.92
N PHE A 511 -11.13 9.03 -1.84
CA PHE A 511 -9.70 9.08 -2.22
C PHE A 511 -8.89 8.05 -1.43
N TYR A 512 -8.95 8.08 -0.11
CA TYR A 512 -8.16 7.18 0.74
C TYR A 512 -8.55 5.72 0.53
N THR A 513 -9.85 5.45 0.40
CA THR A 513 -10.40 4.11 0.15
C THR A 513 -9.86 3.55 -1.18
N ILE A 514 -9.99 4.31 -2.26
CA ILE A 514 -9.54 3.90 -3.59
C ILE A 514 -8.02 3.72 -3.61
N ALA A 515 -7.27 4.68 -3.05
CA ALA A 515 -5.81 4.63 -3.03
C ALA A 515 -5.27 3.42 -2.25
N ALA A 516 -5.84 3.11 -1.09
CA ALA A 516 -5.43 1.96 -0.29
C ALA A 516 -5.77 0.62 -0.97
N CYS A 517 -6.98 0.49 -1.53
CA CYS A 517 -7.35 -0.71 -2.29
C CYS A 517 -6.48 -0.90 -3.53
N ALA A 518 -6.18 0.18 -4.26
CA ALA A 518 -5.29 0.14 -5.42
C ALA A 518 -3.86 -0.25 -5.01
N ALA A 519 -3.31 0.37 -3.97
CA ALA A 519 -1.97 0.07 -3.48
C ALA A 519 -1.85 -1.39 -3.02
N THR A 520 -2.83 -1.90 -2.27
CA THR A 520 -2.81 -3.29 -1.80
C THR A 520 -3.06 -4.30 -2.91
N SER A 521 -3.96 -4.01 -3.85
CA SER A 521 -4.16 -4.90 -5.01
C SER A 521 -2.89 -5.02 -5.85
N LEU A 522 -2.15 -3.91 -6.01
CA LEU A 522 -0.85 -3.89 -6.66
C LEU A 522 0.16 -4.78 -5.90
N LEU A 523 0.31 -4.60 -4.58
CA LEU A 523 1.22 -5.39 -3.77
C LEU A 523 0.89 -6.90 -3.82
N VAL A 524 -0.40 -7.26 -3.69
CA VAL A 524 -0.86 -8.65 -3.77
C VAL A 524 -0.59 -9.25 -5.15
N PHE A 525 -0.98 -8.55 -6.22
CA PHE A 525 -0.81 -9.08 -7.57
C PHE A 525 0.67 -9.21 -7.94
N GLN A 526 1.51 -8.23 -7.53
CA GLN A 526 2.96 -8.30 -7.69
C GLN A 526 3.55 -9.50 -6.94
N THR A 527 3.09 -9.77 -5.72
CA THR A 527 3.47 -10.96 -4.95
C THR A 527 3.04 -12.25 -5.65
N CYS A 528 1.80 -12.31 -6.15
CA CYS A 528 1.31 -13.47 -6.91
C CYS A 528 2.16 -13.73 -8.15
N LEU A 529 2.51 -12.70 -8.92
CA LEU A 529 3.35 -12.86 -10.11
C LEU A 529 4.75 -13.38 -9.77
N ASN A 530 5.36 -12.90 -8.66
CA ASN A 530 6.66 -13.38 -8.22
C ASN A 530 6.60 -14.83 -7.73
N VAL A 531 5.71 -15.13 -6.78
CA VAL A 531 5.60 -16.44 -6.14
C VAL A 531 5.18 -17.50 -7.16
N PHE A 532 4.07 -17.29 -7.85
CA PHE A 532 3.54 -18.29 -8.80
C PHE A 532 4.35 -18.38 -10.08
N GLY A 533 5.02 -17.27 -10.50
CA GLY A 533 5.95 -17.30 -11.63
C GLY A 533 7.22 -18.09 -11.32
N SER A 534 7.72 -18.02 -10.09
CA SER A 534 8.93 -18.74 -9.66
C SER A 534 8.73 -20.26 -9.53
N VAL A 535 7.48 -20.70 -9.29
CA VAL A 535 7.10 -22.13 -9.16
C VAL A 535 6.29 -22.68 -10.35
N ASP A 536 6.37 -22.02 -11.51
CA ASP A 536 5.76 -22.42 -12.79
C ASP A 536 4.21 -22.54 -12.78
N LEU A 537 3.53 -21.92 -11.81
CA LEU A 537 2.06 -21.81 -11.80
C LEU A 537 1.56 -20.65 -12.66
N LEU A 538 2.37 -19.61 -12.85
CA LEU A 538 2.18 -18.52 -13.80
C LEU A 538 3.43 -18.36 -14.66
N PRO A 539 3.34 -17.71 -15.82
CA PRO A 539 4.53 -17.38 -16.62
C PRO A 539 5.50 -16.50 -15.80
N LEU A 540 6.80 -16.81 -15.86
CA LEU A 540 7.82 -15.99 -15.20
C LEU A 540 7.91 -14.61 -15.84
N THR A 541 7.54 -13.58 -15.10
CA THR A 541 7.45 -12.20 -15.60
C THR A 541 8.61 -11.30 -15.20
N GLY A 542 9.48 -11.74 -14.28
CA GLY A 542 10.60 -10.93 -13.79
C GLY A 542 10.15 -9.76 -12.90
N VAL A 543 9.11 -9.96 -12.12
CA VAL A 543 8.56 -8.98 -11.18
C VAL A 543 9.08 -9.28 -9.77
N THR A 544 9.46 -8.25 -9.04
CA THR A 544 9.99 -8.35 -7.67
C THR A 544 8.91 -8.69 -6.64
N PHE A 545 9.27 -9.38 -5.55
CA PHE A 545 8.43 -9.55 -4.37
C PHE A 545 8.51 -8.27 -3.51
N PRO A 546 7.39 -7.55 -3.26
CA PRO A 546 7.39 -6.29 -2.52
C PRO A 546 8.05 -6.43 -1.15
N PHE A 547 8.87 -5.46 -0.76
CA PHE A 547 9.68 -5.41 0.46
C PHE A 547 10.74 -6.50 0.62
N VAL A 548 10.76 -7.56 -0.19
CA VAL A 548 11.61 -8.74 0.03
C VAL A 548 12.74 -8.84 -0.99
N SER A 549 12.46 -8.62 -2.28
CA SER A 549 13.50 -8.71 -3.32
C SER A 549 14.63 -7.71 -3.13
N ASN A 550 15.84 -8.09 -3.54
CA ASN A 550 16.97 -7.18 -3.67
C ASN A 550 16.75 -6.23 -4.86
N GLY A 551 16.07 -5.13 -4.59
CA GLY A 551 15.72 -4.14 -5.60
C GLY A 551 15.45 -2.79 -4.96
N GLY A 552 16.42 -1.87 -5.03
CA GLY A 552 16.33 -0.58 -4.37
C GLY A 552 15.08 0.22 -4.75
N SER A 553 14.74 0.28 -6.04
CA SER A 553 13.54 0.98 -6.52
C SER A 553 12.24 0.34 -6.03
N SER A 554 12.20 -1.00 -5.99
CA SER A 554 11.05 -1.77 -5.51
C SER A 554 10.85 -1.60 -4.00
N MET A 555 11.94 -1.60 -3.22
CA MET A 555 11.92 -1.32 -1.79
C MET A 555 11.34 0.07 -1.51
N LEU A 556 11.85 1.09 -2.20
CA LEU A 556 11.39 2.48 -2.09
C LEU A 556 9.89 2.59 -2.43
N ALA A 557 9.45 1.97 -3.53
CA ALA A 557 8.06 1.99 -3.97
C ALA A 557 7.14 1.26 -2.98
N SER A 558 7.55 0.12 -2.45
CA SER A 558 6.78 -0.66 -1.48
C SER A 558 6.50 0.14 -0.19
N TRP A 559 7.51 0.83 0.36
CA TRP A 559 7.34 1.73 1.49
C TRP A 559 6.46 2.93 1.12
N GLY A 560 6.61 3.51 -0.08
CA GLY A 560 5.74 4.59 -0.55
C GLY A 560 4.27 4.18 -0.67
N LEU A 561 3.99 2.97 -1.17
CA LEU A 561 2.63 2.42 -1.27
C LEU A 561 2.00 2.19 0.11
N LEU A 562 2.79 1.83 1.11
CA LEU A 562 2.32 1.66 2.49
C LEU A 562 1.75 2.96 3.08
N ALA A 563 2.18 4.13 2.60
CA ALA A 563 1.66 5.41 3.07
C ALA A 563 0.16 5.60 2.76
N PHE A 564 -0.31 5.07 1.62
CA PHE A 564 -1.74 5.11 1.30
C PHE A 564 -2.56 4.27 2.29
N LEU A 565 -2.05 3.09 2.68
CA LEU A 565 -2.70 2.27 3.70
C LEU A 565 -2.70 2.97 5.06
N LYS A 566 -1.57 3.58 5.42
CA LYS A 566 -1.44 4.30 6.68
C LYS A 566 -2.41 5.49 6.78
N ALA A 567 -2.71 6.13 5.65
CA ALA A 567 -3.66 7.22 5.56
C ALA A 567 -5.13 6.79 5.74
N THR A 568 -5.45 5.51 5.55
CA THR A 568 -6.81 4.96 5.78
C THR A 568 -7.05 4.47 7.20
N ASP A 569 -6.02 4.34 8.03
CA ASP A 569 -6.15 3.84 9.41
C ASP A 569 -6.77 4.91 10.31
N THR A 570 -8.09 4.91 10.42
CA THR A 570 -8.88 5.87 11.20
C THR A 570 -8.97 5.54 12.68
N ARG A 571 -8.35 4.44 13.16
CA ARG A 571 -8.33 4.09 14.59
C ARG A 571 -7.69 5.21 15.42
N PRO A 572 -8.15 5.45 16.67
CA PRO A 572 -7.66 6.54 17.51
C PRO A 572 -6.14 6.47 17.71
N ASN A 573 -5.45 7.55 17.36
CA ASN A 573 -4.00 7.67 17.47
C ASN A 573 -3.17 6.62 16.71
N ALA A 574 -3.78 5.82 15.83
CA ALA A 574 -3.07 4.78 15.10
C ALA A 574 -2.14 5.35 14.01
N SER A 575 -2.60 6.35 13.26
CA SER A 575 -1.88 6.84 12.08
C SER A 575 -1.33 8.24 12.27
N PHE A 576 -0.07 8.43 11.86
CA PHE A 576 0.53 9.77 11.74
C PHE A 576 0.06 10.50 10.47
N ALA A 577 -0.47 9.79 9.49
CA ALA A 577 -1.02 10.34 8.25
C ALA A 577 -2.43 10.95 8.43
N ILE A 578 -2.93 11.05 9.65
CA ILE A 578 -4.21 11.64 10.00
C ILE A 578 -3.99 12.79 10.98
N ARG A 579 -4.62 13.95 10.72
CA ARG A 579 -4.61 15.05 11.69
C ARG A 579 -5.37 14.62 12.95
N LEU A 580 -4.78 14.88 14.12
CA LEU A 580 -5.56 14.86 15.36
C LEU A 580 -6.53 16.03 15.29
N PRO A 581 -7.82 15.83 15.65
CA PRO A 581 -8.71 16.96 15.80
C PRO A 581 -8.05 17.95 16.77
N ALA A 582 -7.90 19.19 16.34
CA ALA A 582 -7.46 20.25 17.22
C ALA A 582 -8.36 20.23 18.45
N ARG A 583 -7.79 20.40 19.65
CA ARG A 583 -8.55 20.59 20.88
C ARG A 583 -9.28 21.92 20.75
N ARG A 584 -10.36 21.94 19.94
CA ARG A 584 -11.24 23.09 19.86
C ARG A 584 -11.96 23.12 21.20
N GLU A 585 -11.67 24.14 21.97
CA GLU A 585 -12.61 24.65 22.96
C GLU A 585 -13.92 24.83 22.20
N SER A 586 -14.98 24.19 22.71
CA SER A 586 -16.31 24.29 22.14
C SER A 586 -16.60 25.77 21.91
N PRO A 587 -16.99 26.23 20.70
CA PRO A 587 -17.57 27.56 20.61
C PRO A 587 -18.75 27.53 21.55
N VAL A 588 -18.65 28.32 22.60
CA VAL A 588 -19.78 28.63 23.46
C VAL A 588 -20.84 29.17 22.52
N PHE A 589 -21.89 28.40 22.30
CA PHE A 589 -23.05 28.84 21.60
C PHE A 589 -23.68 29.91 22.51
N MET A 590 -23.26 31.18 22.34
CA MET A 590 -24.06 32.31 22.82
C MET A 590 -25.33 32.29 21.98
N GLY A 591 -26.32 31.57 22.48
CA GLY A 591 -27.68 31.69 21.99
C GLY A 591 -28.03 33.19 21.98
N ARG A 592 -28.33 33.73 20.80
CA ARG A 592 -29.07 34.99 20.74
C ARG A 592 -30.33 34.75 21.57
N GLN A 593 -30.37 35.34 22.77
CA GLN A 593 -31.63 35.51 23.49
C GLN A 593 -32.56 36.31 22.55
N PRO A 594 -33.83 35.91 22.40
CA PRO A 594 -34.80 36.71 21.70
C PRO A 594 -34.89 38.05 22.44
N ARG A 595 -34.75 39.18 21.71
CA ARG A 595 -35.05 40.51 22.20
C ARG A 595 -36.46 40.45 22.80
N GLN A 596 -36.58 40.63 24.11
CA GLN A 596 -37.84 41.05 24.72
C GLN A 596 -38.18 42.42 24.14
N GLU A 597 -39.24 42.47 23.35
CA GLU A 597 -39.91 43.73 23.03
C GLU A 597 -40.43 44.28 24.35
N GLU A 598 -39.81 45.37 24.83
CA GLU A 598 -40.41 46.24 25.84
C GLU A 598 -41.72 46.77 25.23
N VAL A 599 -42.83 46.29 25.74
CA VAL A 599 -44.14 46.93 25.53
C VAL A 599 -44.13 48.17 26.46
N ASP A 600 -43.91 49.34 25.87
CA ASP A 600 -44.19 50.61 26.52
C ASP A 600 -45.66 50.66 26.88
N SER A 601 -45.94 50.65 28.18
CA SER A 601 -47.25 51.02 28.73
C SER A 601 -47.17 52.49 29.18
N ASP A 602 -47.52 53.38 28.26
CA ASP A 602 -47.95 54.72 28.63
C ASP A 602 -49.29 55.01 27.96
N ALA A 603 -50.36 54.98 28.79
CA ALA A 603 -51.48 55.90 28.91
C ALA A 603 -52.66 55.27 29.68
#